data_63c97f1f9ed2463ec8fe82de64712074
#
_entry.id   63c97f1f9ed2463ec8fe82de64712074
#
_cell.length_a   1.000
_cell.length_b   1.000
_cell.length_c   1.000
_cell.angle_alpha   90.00
_cell.angle_beta   90.00
_cell.angle_gamma   90.00
#
_symmetry.space_group_name_H-M   'P 1'
#
loop_
_entity.id
_entity.type
_entity.pdbx_description
1 polymer ?
#
loop_
_entity_poly.entity_id
_entity_poly.type
_entity_poly.pdbx_seq_one_letter_code
_entity_poly.pdbx_strand_id
1 'polypeptide(L)'
;MLVTDFDYDLPQELIAQHPMEPRDHSRLLVVDKKTGEIEHKHFYDLVNYLKPGDVLVFNDTRVIPARLHGTKDTGAHVEVFLLTRRDATDWEVLVRPGKKLQVGAKINFSDELSCEVIEHTDFGGRVVRFKYDGIFEEILDRLGETPLPPYITAPLEDRSAIRLFITVSAAVLPLRLQACTLPKSCCRKSRKSAAKRFL
;
A
#
# COMPACT_ATOMS: atom_id res chain seq x y z
N MET A 1 -20.35 2.80 20.22
CA MET A 1 -19.30 1.83 19.92
C MET A 1 -17.97 2.50 20.25
N LEU A 2 -17.25 2.02 21.23
CA LEU A 2 -15.96 2.56 21.67
C LEU A 2 -14.83 1.87 20.90
N VAL A 3 -13.67 2.51 20.82
CA VAL A 3 -12.46 1.88 20.21
C VAL A 3 -12.05 0.63 20.98
N THR A 4 -12.24 0.64 22.29
CA THR A 4 -12.00 -0.49 23.19
C THR A 4 -12.87 -1.71 22.92
N ASP A 5 -14.01 -1.56 22.24
CA ASP A 5 -14.88 -2.68 21.86
C ASP A 5 -14.23 -3.59 20.79
N PHE A 6 -13.14 -3.10 20.17
CA PHE A 6 -12.36 -3.79 19.14
C PHE A 6 -10.96 -4.21 19.62
N ASP A 7 -10.68 -4.01 20.92
CA ASP A 7 -9.40 -4.38 21.51
C ASP A 7 -9.40 -5.88 21.82
N TYR A 8 -8.35 -6.57 21.41
CA TYR A 8 -8.15 -7.99 21.64
C TYR A 8 -6.66 -8.33 21.64
N ASP A 9 -6.31 -9.38 22.33
CA ASP A 9 -4.94 -9.89 22.35
C ASP A 9 -4.59 -10.54 21.00
N LEU A 10 -3.61 -9.98 20.30
CA LEU A 10 -3.09 -10.51 19.03
C LEU A 10 -1.61 -10.87 19.20
N PRO A 11 -1.29 -12.14 19.45
CA PRO A 11 0.10 -12.60 19.51
C PRO A 11 0.84 -12.34 18.20
N GLN A 12 2.08 -11.85 18.28
CA GLN A 12 2.86 -11.46 17.10
C GLN A 12 3.13 -12.63 16.14
N GLU A 13 3.26 -13.85 16.67
CA GLU A 13 3.45 -15.05 15.87
C GLU A 13 2.25 -15.40 14.97
N LEU A 14 1.07 -14.85 15.25
CA LEU A 14 -0.11 -15.00 14.38
C LEU A 14 -0.15 -14.03 13.22
N ILE A 15 0.76 -13.05 13.19
CA ILE A 15 0.85 -12.09 12.09
C ILE A 15 1.78 -12.66 11.02
N ALA A 16 1.20 -13.06 9.88
CA ALA A 16 1.98 -13.57 8.76
C ALA A 16 2.97 -12.52 8.26
N GLN A 17 4.23 -12.90 8.08
CA GLN A 17 5.30 -12.04 7.62
C GLN A 17 5.56 -12.17 6.11
N HIS A 18 5.11 -13.25 5.50
CA HIS A 18 5.24 -13.53 4.06
C HIS A 18 3.88 -13.84 3.44
N PRO A 19 3.64 -13.46 2.18
CA PRO A 19 2.43 -13.85 1.48
C PRO A 19 2.40 -15.38 1.24
N MET A 20 1.20 -15.95 1.20
CA MET A 20 1.02 -17.35 0.81
C MET A 20 1.23 -17.54 -0.69
N GLU A 21 1.97 -18.59 -1.05
CA GLU A 21 2.10 -19.06 -2.43
C GLU A 21 1.57 -20.50 -2.61
N PRO A 22 0.63 -20.73 -3.53
CA PRO A 22 -0.11 -19.77 -4.36
C PRO A 22 -1.02 -18.84 -3.53
N ARG A 23 -1.23 -17.60 -3.97
CA ARG A 23 -1.94 -16.57 -3.19
C ARG A 23 -3.39 -16.92 -2.84
N ASP A 24 -4.07 -17.68 -3.68
CA ASP A 24 -5.44 -18.15 -3.46
C ASP A 24 -5.56 -19.31 -2.47
N HIS A 25 -4.44 -19.83 -1.98
CA HIS A 25 -4.40 -20.78 -0.85
C HIS A 25 -4.44 -20.09 0.51
N SER A 26 -4.50 -18.75 0.57
CA SER A 26 -4.70 -18.03 1.82
C SER A 26 -6.01 -18.47 2.50
N ARG A 27 -6.00 -18.43 3.83
CA ARG A 27 -7.17 -18.82 4.63
C ARG A 27 -8.30 -17.82 4.42
N LEU A 28 -9.52 -18.35 4.32
CA LEU A 28 -10.77 -17.58 4.21
C LEU A 28 -11.66 -17.92 5.41
N LEU A 29 -12.05 -16.90 6.15
CA LEU A 29 -13.08 -17.00 7.18
C LEU A 29 -14.41 -16.56 6.55
N VAL A 30 -15.39 -17.46 6.53
CA VAL A 30 -16.75 -17.19 6.08
C VAL A 30 -17.67 -17.09 7.29
N VAL A 31 -18.40 -15.99 7.40
CA VAL A 31 -19.34 -15.75 8.49
C VAL A 31 -20.74 -15.51 7.92
N ASP A 32 -21.70 -16.33 8.34
CA ASP A 32 -23.11 -16.05 8.03
C ASP A 32 -23.60 -14.90 8.91
N LYS A 33 -24.05 -13.82 8.26
CA LYS A 33 -24.48 -12.60 8.97
C LYS A 33 -25.74 -12.81 9.84
N LYS A 34 -26.58 -13.81 9.51
CA LYS A 34 -27.85 -14.03 10.22
C LYS A 34 -27.69 -14.98 11.38
N THR A 35 -26.96 -16.07 11.18
CA THR A 35 -26.78 -17.13 12.19
C THR A 35 -25.55 -16.91 13.05
N GLY A 36 -24.53 -16.18 12.56
CA GLY A 36 -23.22 -16.04 13.18
C GLY A 36 -22.34 -17.28 13.00
N GLU A 37 -22.78 -18.27 12.21
CA GLU A 37 -21.98 -19.46 11.92
C GLU A 37 -20.69 -19.11 11.19
N ILE A 38 -19.61 -19.78 11.57
CA ILE A 38 -18.27 -19.56 11.06
C ILE A 38 -17.78 -20.81 10.35
N GLU A 39 -17.32 -20.65 9.10
CA GLU A 39 -16.65 -21.70 8.34
C GLU A 39 -15.21 -21.27 8.00
N HIS A 40 -14.28 -22.24 8.11
CA HIS A 40 -12.89 -22.05 7.70
C HIS A 40 -12.67 -22.67 6.32
N LYS A 41 -12.29 -21.86 5.36
CA LYS A 41 -12.09 -22.21 3.95
C LYS A 41 -10.74 -21.66 3.45
N HIS A 42 -10.52 -21.81 2.14
CA HIS A 42 -9.42 -21.14 1.44
C HIS A 42 -9.97 -20.14 0.44
N PHE A 43 -9.16 -19.17 0.06
CA PHE A 43 -9.62 -18.08 -0.80
C PHE A 43 -10.10 -18.56 -2.17
N TYR A 44 -9.56 -19.67 -2.71
CA TYR A 44 -10.04 -20.28 -3.94
C TYR A 44 -11.49 -20.80 -3.84
N ASP A 45 -12.02 -21.04 -2.64
CA ASP A 45 -13.41 -21.45 -2.41
C ASP A 45 -14.41 -20.30 -2.58
N LEU A 46 -13.92 -19.03 -2.63
CA LEU A 46 -14.77 -17.84 -2.79
C LEU A 46 -15.74 -17.98 -3.97
N VAL A 47 -15.33 -18.65 -5.04
CA VAL A 47 -16.17 -18.85 -6.24
C VAL A 47 -17.45 -19.64 -5.96
N ASN A 48 -17.49 -20.45 -4.90
CA ASN A 48 -18.65 -21.24 -4.51
C ASN A 48 -19.75 -20.39 -3.87
N TYR A 49 -19.40 -19.20 -3.38
CA TYR A 49 -20.33 -18.23 -2.76
C TYR A 49 -20.90 -17.23 -3.75
N LEU A 50 -20.36 -17.18 -4.98
CA LEU A 50 -20.79 -16.24 -6.01
C LEU A 50 -21.96 -16.79 -6.82
N LYS A 51 -22.97 -15.96 -7.02
CA LYS A 51 -24.18 -16.29 -7.77
C LYS A 51 -24.27 -15.44 -9.04
N PRO A 52 -25.01 -15.92 -10.08
CA PRO A 52 -25.33 -15.07 -11.22
C PRO A 52 -26.03 -13.77 -10.78
N GLY A 53 -25.50 -12.65 -11.23
CA GLY A 53 -26.00 -11.32 -10.87
C GLY A 53 -25.21 -10.63 -9.75
N ASP A 54 -24.33 -11.32 -9.03
CA ASP A 54 -23.44 -10.70 -8.07
C ASP A 54 -22.45 -9.75 -8.77
N VAL A 55 -22.14 -8.64 -8.10
CA VAL A 55 -21.18 -7.64 -8.56
C VAL A 55 -19.93 -7.69 -7.68
N LEU A 56 -18.78 -7.96 -8.32
CA LEU A 56 -17.48 -7.93 -7.64
C LEU A 56 -16.81 -6.58 -7.88
N VAL A 57 -16.59 -5.83 -6.80
CA VAL A 57 -15.88 -4.55 -6.83
C VAL A 57 -14.43 -4.81 -6.46
N PHE A 58 -13.51 -4.41 -7.33
CA PHE A 58 -12.07 -4.54 -7.13
C PHE A 58 -11.42 -3.17 -7.05
N ASN A 59 -10.35 -3.08 -6.29
CA ASN A 59 -9.45 -1.94 -6.36
C ASN A 59 -8.40 -2.23 -7.46
N ASP A 60 -8.28 -1.32 -8.42
CA ASP A 60 -7.32 -1.39 -9.52
C ASP A 60 -6.10 -0.50 -9.32
N THR A 61 -5.94 0.10 -8.13
CA THR A 61 -4.82 0.97 -7.83
C THR A 61 -3.53 0.21 -7.56
N ARG A 62 -2.42 0.74 -8.05
CA ARG A 62 -1.06 0.26 -7.76
C ARG A 62 -0.47 1.08 -6.62
N VAL A 63 0.08 0.41 -5.61
CA VAL A 63 0.86 1.08 -4.58
C VAL A 63 2.20 1.50 -5.17
N ILE A 64 2.51 2.80 -5.10
CA ILE A 64 3.81 3.32 -5.51
C ILE A 64 4.84 3.13 -4.40
N PRO A 65 6.15 3.03 -4.72
CA PRO A 65 7.22 2.98 -3.72
C PRO A 65 7.41 4.36 -3.08
N ALA A 66 6.51 4.67 -2.15
CA ALA A 66 6.33 6.02 -1.59
C ALA A 66 7.35 6.41 -0.50
N ARG A 67 8.21 5.47 -0.06
CA ARG A 67 9.22 5.74 0.97
C ARG A 67 10.58 5.96 0.32
N LEU A 68 11.14 7.14 0.55
CA LEU A 68 12.44 7.55 0.05
C LEU A 68 13.40 7.78 1.21
N HIS A 69 14.61 7.27 1.09
CA HIS A 69 15.71 7.53 2.02
C HIS A 69 16.71 8.49 1.39
N GLY A 70 16.98 9.57 2.09
CA GLY A 70 17.91 10.59 1.60
C GLY A 70 18.81 11.15 2.70
N THR A 71 19.65 12.09 2.33
CA THR A 71 20.56 12.80 3.23
C THR A 71 20.40 14.30 3.07
N LYS A 72 20.47 15.02 4.18
CA LYS A 72 20.61 16.48 4.18
C LYS A 72 22.03 16.88 3.81
N ASP A 73 22.21 18.14 3.44
CA ASP A 73 23.54 18.73 3.22
C ASP A 73 24.45 18.62 4.45
N THR A 74 23.87 18.44 5.64
CA THR A 74 24.60 18.20 6.90
C THR A 74 25.02 16.75 7.12
N GLY A 75 24.73 15.83 6.17
CA GLY A 75 25.00 14.40 6.26
C GLY A 75 23.98 13.58 7.08
N ALA A 76 22.95 14.24 7.65
CA ALA A 76 21.94 13.53 8.43
C ALA A 76 20.98 12.75 7.54
N HIS A 77 20.75 11.46 7.87
CA HIS A 77 19.76 10.62 7.19
C HIS A 77 18.34 11.09 7.46
N VAL A 78 17.52 11.02 6.42
CA VAL A 78 16.12 11.43 6.42
C VAL A 78 15.29 10.42 5.63
N GLU A 79 14.13 10.08 6.20
CA GLU A 79 13.07 9.36 5.51
C GLU A 79 12.01 10.36 5.06
N VAL A 80 11.60 10.28 3.80
CA VAL A 80 10.51 11.05 3.20
C VAL A 80 9.46 10.07 2.70
N PHE A 81 8.24 10.22 3.21
CA PHE A 81 7.11 9.38 2.84
C PHE A 81 6.09 10.20 2.05
N LEU A 82 5.90 9.87 0.78
CA LEU A 82 4.97 10.55 -0.12
C LEU A 82 3.53 10.27 0.29
N LEU A 83 2.69 11.30 0.34
CA LEU A 83 1.25 11.20 0.63
C LEU A 83 0.41 11.59 -0.58
N THR A 84 0.39 12.88 -0.89
CA THR A 84 -0.48 13.45 -1.92
C THR A 84 0.33 14.33 -2.86
N ARG A 85 0.19 14.09 -4.15
CA ARG A 85 0.75 14.95 -5.18
C ARG A 85 -0.11 16.21 -5.30
N ARG A 86 0.49 17.39 -5.17
CA ARG A 86 -0.18 18.69 -5.36
C ARG A 86 -0.09 19.14 -6.82
N ASP A 87 1.09 18.98 -7.41
CA ASP A 87 1.34 19.28 -8.82
C ASP A 87 2.47 18.41 -9.41
N ALA A 88 3.09 18.86 -10.51
CA ALA A 88 4.15 18.09 -11.17
C ALA A 88 5.37 17.85 -10.27
N THR A 89 5.71 18.79 -9.38
CA THR A 89 6.92 18.77 -8.55
C THR A 89 6.64 18.77 -7.06
N ASP A 90 5.47 19.25 -6.63
CA ASP A 90 5.17 19.48 -5.22
C ASP A 90 4.34 18.34 -4.64
N TRP A 91 4.79 17.83 -3.50
CA TRP A 91 4.16 16.72 -2.80
C TRP A 91 3.98 17.01 -1.32
N GLU A 92 2.84 16.59 -0.78
CA GLU A 92 2.67 16.44 0.65
C GLU A 92 3.36 15.17 1.10
N VAL A 93 4.13 15.27 2.17
CA VAL A 93 4.94 14.17 2.68
C VAL A 93 4.95 14.13 4.20
N LEU A 94 5.17 12.94 4.76
CA LEU A 94 5.68 12.80 6.12
C LEU A 94 7.19 12.68 6.08
N VAL A 95 7.85 13.17 7.11
CA VAL A 95 9.32 13.15 7.19
C VAL A 95 9.80 12.66 8.55
N ARG A 96 10.90 11.92 8.55
CA ARG A 96 11.53 11.44 9.78
C ARG A 96 13.05 11.65 9.71
N PRO A 97 13.66 12.33 10.70
CA PRO A 97 13.08 13.02 11.86
C PRO A 97 12.45 14.37 11.50
N GLY A 98 11.19 14.60 11.93
CA GLY A 98 10.42 15.81 11.56
C GLY A 98 10.98 17.12 12.12
N LYS A 99 11.54 17.13 13.35
CA LYS A 99 12.04 18.33 14.02
C LYS A 99 13.21 19.00 13.29
N LYS A 100 13.98 18.26 12.52
CA LYS A 100 15.20 18.74 11.83
C LYS A 100 14.95 19.24 10.41
N LEU A 101 13.72 19.13 9.91
CA LEU A 101 13.35 19.48 8.54
C LEU A 101 12.44 20.72 8.54
N GLN A 102 13.07 21.87 8.53
CA GLN A 102 12.41 23.17 8.44
C GLN A 102 12.29 23.60 6.97
N VAL A 103 11.46 24.61 6.71
CA VAL A 103 11.35 25.23 5.39
C VAL A 103 12.73 25.67 4.90
N GLY A 104 13.04 25.41 3.64
CA GLY A 104 14.34 25.63 3.00
C GLY A 104 15.35 24.46 3.20
N ALA A 105 15.01 23.43 3.98
CA ALA A 105 15.88 22.26 4.11
C ALA A 105 15.90 21.47 2.80
N LYS A 106 17.11 21.13 2.34
CA LYS A 106 17.34 20.31 1.14
C LYS A 106 17.66 18.88 1.53
N ILE A 107 17.17 17.95 0.72
CA ILE A 107 17.35 16.51 0.90
C ILE A 107 17.77 15.93 -0.45
N ASN A 108 18.89 15.21 -0.46
CA ASN A 108 19.39 14.52 -1.64
C ASN A 108 19.12 13.03 -1.50
N PHE A 109 18.51 12.42 -2.51
CA PHE A 109 18.23 10.98 -2.57
C PHE A 109 19.21 10.26 -3.50
N SER A 110 19.56 10.92 -4.61
CA SER A 110 20.54 10.48 -5.59
C SER A 110 21.04 11.67 -6.41
N ASP A 111 21.91 11.42 -7.37
CA ASP A 111 22.37 12.47 -8.31
C ASP A 111 21.23 13.02 -9.17
N GLU A 112 20.17 12.23 -9.40
CA GLU A 112 19.02 12.58 -10.25
C GLU A 112 17.77 13.00 -9.47
N LEU A 113 17.75 12.88 -8.13
CA LEU A 113 16.58 13.21 -7.32
C LEU A 113 16.95 13.93 -6.03
N SER A 114 16.41 15.12 -5.87
CA SER A 114 16.49 15.90 -4.63
C SER A 114 15.17 16.59 -4.34
N CYS A 115 14.97 17.08 -3.12
CA CYS A 115 13.85 17.95 -2.81
C CYS A 115 14.21 19.06 -1.82
N GLU A 116 13.35 20.06 -1.76
CA GLU A 116 13.42 21.17 -0.80
C GLU A 116 12.08 21.26 -0.06
N VAL A 117 12.13 21.43 1.25
CA VAL A 117 10.94 21.68 2.07
C VAL A 117 10.46 23.11 1.85
N ILE A 118 9.23 23.28 1.34
CA ILE A 118 8.67 24.60 1.01
C ILE A 118 7.60 25.05 2.00
N GLU A 119 6.93 24.13 2.71
CA GLU A 119 5.83 24.45 3.62
C GLU A 119 5.68 23.39 4.70
N HIS A 120 5.09 23.77 5.84
CA HIS A 120 4.61 22.85 6.88
C HIS A 120 3.10 22.69 6.75
N THR A 121 2.60 21.46 6.88
CA THR A 121 1.16 21.20 6.90
C THR A 121 0.61 21.18 8.31
N ASP A 122 -0.68 21.46 8.48
CA ASP A 122 -1.36 21.52 9.80
C ASP A 122 -1.32 20.19 10.56
N PHE A 123 -1.26 19.06 9.85
CA PHE A 123 -1.18 17.73 10.46
C PHE A 123 0.25 17.29 10.82
N GLY A 124 1.24 18.19 10.73
CA GLY A 124 2.65 17.91 11.06
C GLY A 124 3.49 17.34 9.92
N GLY A 125 2.91 17.21 8.71
CA GLY A 125 3.64 16.87 7.50
C GLY A 125 4.44 18.06 6.93
N ARG A 126 4.93 17.89 5.72
CA ARG A 126 5.65 18.89 4.93
C ARG A 126 5.12 18.91 3.51
N VAL A 127 5.26 20.04 2.86
CA VAL A 127 5.22 20.10 1.39
C VAL A 127 6.66 20.22 0.93
N VAL A 128 7.04 19.34 0.01
CA VAL A 128 8.36 19.35 -0.59
C VAL A 128 8.26 19.56 -2.08
N ARG A 129 9.21 20.28 -2.63
CA ARG A 129 9.38 20.47 -4.07
C ARG A 129 10.52 19.60 -4.55
N PHE A 130 10.20 18.63 -5.41
CA PHE A 130 11.19 17.77 -6.03
C PHE A 130 11.88 18.46 -7.20
N LYS A 131 13.18 18.17 -7.33
CA LYS A 131 14.00 18.43 -8.50
C LYS A 131 14.50 17.10 -9.01
N TYR A 132 14.22 16.79 -10.25
CA TYR A 132 14.58 15.52 -10.87
C TYR A 132 14.85 15.70 -12.37
N ASP A 133 15.63 14.76 -12.93
CA ASP A 133 15.90 14.67 -14.36
C ASP A 133 15.30 13.37 -14.89
N GLY A 134 14.39 13.45 -15.87
CA GLY A 134 13.68 12.31 -16.44
C GLY A 134 12.24 12.14 -15.94
N ILE A 135 11.78 10.89 -15.86
CA ILE A 135 10.41 10.53 -15.46
C ILE A 135 10.38 10.22 -13.98
N PHE A 136 9.63 11.00 -13.20
CA PHE A 136 9.57 10.90 -11.74
C PHE A 136 9.15 9.50 -11.25
N GLU A 137 8.16 8.91 -11.91
CA GLU A 137 7.65 7.58 -11.57
C GLU A 137 8.70 6.48 -11.76
N GLU A 138 9.54 6.57 -12.78
CA GLU A 138 10.65 5.64 -13.01
C GLU A 138 11.75 5.79 -11.96
N ILE A 139 12.04 7.01 -11.55
CA ILE A 139 12.99 7.31 -10.48
C ILE A 139 12.47 6.74 -9.15
N LEU A 140 11.17 6.91 -8.85
CA LEU A 140 10.55 6.32 -7.68
C LEU A 140 10.60 4.79 -7.71
N ASP A 141 10.37 4.17 -8.85
CA ASP A 141 10.46 2.69 -8.98
C ASP A 141 11.89 2.16 -8.69
N ARG A 142 12.92 2.97 -8.95
CA ARG A 142 14.32 2.62 -8.64
C ARG A 142 14.72 2.89 -7.19
N LEU A 143 14.43 4.10 -6.70
CA LEU A 143 14.92 4.59 -5.40
C LEU A 143 13.97 4.35 -4.24
N GLY A 144 12.68 4.28 -4.52
CA GLY A 144 11.66 4.18 -3.51
C GLY A 144 11.48 2.77 -2.97
N GLU A 145 11.05 2.69 -1.72
CA GLU A 145 10.62 1.46 -1.08
C GLU A 145 9.11 1.42 -0.98
N THR A 146 8.53 0.25 -1.24
CA THR A 146 7.11 0.04 -1.00
C THR A 146 6.88 -0.03 0.52
N PRO A 147 6.08 0.88 1.08
CA PRO A 147 5.87 0.91 2.51
C PRO A 147 5.09 -0.33 2.95
N LEU A 148 5.59 -1.02 3.97
CA LEU A 148 4.91 -2.11 4.65
C LEU A 148 4.29 -1.60 5.95
N PRO A 149 3.17 -2.19 6.41
CA PRO A 149 2.67 -1.92 7.76
C PRO A 149 3.73 -2.24 8.82
N PRO A 150 3.75 -1.50 9.95
CA PRO A 150 4.82 -1.61 10.94
C PRO A 150 4.89 -2.97 11.65
N TYR A 151 3.83 -3.78 11.57
CA TYR A 151 3.80 -5.14 12.12
C TYR A 151 4.41 -6.20 11.18
N ILE A 152 4.72 -5.85 9.93
CA ILE A 152 5.50 -6.67 9.01
C ILE A 152 6.95 -6.20 9.08
N THR A 153 7.79 -7.03 9.66
CA THR A 153 9.22 -6.75 9.89
C THR A 153 10.13 -7.47 8.91
N ALA A 154 9.61 -8.52 8.24
CA ALA A 154 10.36 -9.22 7.22
C ALA A 154 10.58 -8.34 5.97
N PRO A 155 11.78 -8.35 5.38
CA PRO A 155 12.04 -7.63 4.15
C PRO A 155 11.17 -8.17 3.01
N LEU A 156 10.72 -7.28 2.15
CA LEU A 156 9.92 -7.66 0.99
C LEU A 156 10.83 -8.20 -0.11
N GLU A 157 10.82 -9.50 -0.33
CA GLU A 157 11.62 -10.17 -1.36
C GLU A 157 11.10 -9.85 -2.77
N ASP A 158 9.78 -9.83 -2.95
CA ASP A 158 9.13 -9.49 -4.21
C ASP A 158 8.25 -8.25 -4.07
N ARG A 159 8.68 -7.13 -4.65
CA ARG A 159 7.90 -5.89 -4.70
C ARG A 159 6.56 -6.06 -5.41
N SER A 160 6.42 -7.07 -6.28
CA SER A 160 5.17 -7.37 -6.98
C SER A 160 4.13 -8.04 -6.08
N ALA A 161 4.54 -8.62 -4.95
CA ALA A 161 3.63 -9.28 -4.00
C ALA A 161 2.59 -8.34 -3.40
N ILE A 162 2.87 -7.02 -3.33
CA ILE A 162 1.92 -6.00 -2.86
C ILE A 162 1.10 -5.41 -4.01
N ARG A 163 1.38 -5.77 -5.26
CA ARG A 163 0.64 -5.30 -6.42
C ARG A 163 -0.69 -6.03 -6.54
N LEU A 164 -1.76 -5.26 -6.71
CA LEU A 164 -3.04 -5.83 -7.13
C LEU A 164 -2.91 -6.37 -8.56
N PHE A 165 -3.38 -7.58 -8.81
CA PHE A 165 -3.30 -8.26 -10.12
C PHE A 165 -4.07 -7.54 -11.24
N ILE A 166 -4.87 -6.53 -10.89
CA ILE A 166 -5.76 -5.79 -11.80
C ILE A 166 -5.43 -4.30 -11.68
N THR A 167 -4.17 -3.95 -11.86
CA THR A 167 -3.74 -2.56 -11.70
C THR A 167 -3.74 -1.85 -13.03
N VAL A 168 -4.51 -0.77 -13.17
CA VAL A 168 -4.52 0.13 -14.32
C VAL A 168 -3.95 1.51 -13.93
N SER A 169 -4.15 1.96 -12.71
CA SER A 169 -3.75 3.29 -12.25
C SER A 169 -2.81 3.26 -11.05
N ALA A 170 -1.82 4.16 -11.01
CA ALA A 170 -0.94 4.34 -9.86
C ALA A 170 -1.49 5.39 -8.90
N ALA A 171 -1.59 5.07 -7.61
CA ALA A 171 -2.00 6.01 -6.57
C ALA A 171 -1.19 5.81 -5.29
N VAL A 172 -0.99 6.91 -4.57
CA VAL A 172 -0.52 6.87 -3.18
C VAL A 172 -1.74 6.60 -2.31
N LEU A 173 -1.86 5.38 -1.80
CA LEU A 173 -2.88 5.06 -0.82
C LEU A 173 -2.21 4.91 0.54
N PRO A 174 -2.78 5.53 1.60
CA PRO A 174 -2.46 5.09 2.94
C PRO A 174 -2.79 3.59 3.02
N LEU A 175 -1.82 2.79 3.43
CA LEU A 175 -1.92 1.34 3.51
C LEU A 175 -3.06 0.92 4.45
N ARG A 176 -4.27 0.90 3.92
CA ARG A 176 -5.26 -0.03 4.44
C ARG A 176 -4.98 -1.34 3.73
N LEU A 177 -4.64 -2.34 4.53
CA LEU A 177 -4.40 -3.70 4.06
C LEU A 177 -5.42 -4.11 3.00
N GLN A 178 -4.98 -4.12 1.76
CA GLN A 178 -5.72 -4.75 0.68
C GLN A 178 -5.06 -6.10 0.40
N ALA A 179 -5.22 -6.99 1.37
CA ALA A 179 -4.59 -8.31 1.36
C ALA A 179 -5.16 -9.28 0.32
N CYS A 180 -6.21 -8.90 -0.40
CA CYS A 180 -6.90 -9.84 -1.29
C CYS A 180 -6.77 -9.45 -2.75
N THR A 181 -5.71 -9.90 -3.39
CA THR A 181 -5.62 -9.95 -4.83
C THR A 181 -6.19 -11.28 -5.32
N LEU A 182 -7.32 -11.23 -5.99
CA LEU A 182 -7.86 -12.40 -6.68
C LEU A 182 -6.89 -12.86 -7.77
N PRO A 183 -6.37 -14.07 -7.73
CA PRO A 183 -5.50 -14.57 -8.78
C PRO A 183 -6.26 -14.70 -10.11
N LYS A 184 -5.54 -14.66 -11.23
CA LYS A 184 -6.14 -14.78 -12.59
C LYS A 184 -7.00 -16.02 -12.75
N SER A 185 -6.68 -17.09 -12.05
CA SER A 185 -7.46 -18.35 -12.02
C SER A 185 -8.85 -18.14 -11.42
N CYS A 186 -8.98 -17.39 -10.35
CA CYS A 186 -10.24 -17.07 -9.70
C CYS A 186 -11.12 -16.16 -10.58
N CYS A 187 -10.51 -15.20 -11.28
CA CYS A 187 -11.20 -14.35 -12.25
C CYS A 187 -11.75 -15.15 -13.45
N ARG A 188 -11.05 -16.20 -13.90
CA ARG A 188 -11.54 -17.08 -14.98
C ARG A 188 -12.73 -17.93 -14.51
N LYS A 189 -12.71 -18.44 -13.28
CA LYS A 189 -13.84 -19.21 -12.71
C LYS A 189 -15.07 -18.33 -12.51
N SER A 190 -14.91 -17.09 -12.02
CA SER A 190 -16.05 -16.17 -11.86
C SER A 190 -16.72 -15.79 -13.18
N ARG A 191 -15.96 -15.70 -14.30
CA ARG A 191 -16.54 -15.51 -15.64
C ARG A 191 -17.44 -16.67 -16.06
N LYS A 192 -17.10 -17.91 -15.68
CA LYS A 192 -17.94 -19.09 -15.97
C LYS A 192 -19.24 -19.09 -15.14
N SER A 193 -19.23 -18.48 -13.95
CA SER A 193 -20.43 -18.36 -13.10
C SER A 193 -21.32 -17.16 -13.45
N ALA A 194 -21.06 -16.45 -14.55
CA ALA A 194 -21.81 -15.30 -15.04
C ALA A 194 -21.90 -14.09 -14.06
N ALA A 195 -21.00 -13.99 -13.08
CA ALA A 195 -20.88 -12.80 -12.25
C ALA A 195 -20.36 -11.61 -13.10
N LYS A 196 -20.99 -10.44 -13.00
CA LYS A 196 -20.60 -9.25 -13.75
C LYS A 196 -19.42 -8.56 -13.07
N ARG A 197 -18.49 -8.11 -13.90
CA ARG A 197 -17.33 -7.31 -13.50
C ARG A 197 -17.57 -5.87 -13.89
N PHE A 198 -17.50 -4.95 -12.94
CA PHE A 198 -17.44 -3.52 -13.21
C PHE A 198 -16.02 -3.03 -12.87
N LEU A 199 -15.42 -2.35 -13.82
CA LEU A 199 -14.19 -1.58 -13.66
C LEU A 199 -14.48 -0.19 -13.14
#